data_b22e5effe5627880aaddfa311b7cf4bb
#
_entry.id   b22e5effe5627880aaddfa311b7cf4bb
#
_cell.length_a   1.000
_cell.length_b   1.000
_cell.length_c   1.000
_cell.angle_alpha   90.00
_cell.angle_beta   90.00
_cell.angle_gamma   90.00
#
_symmetry.space_group_name_H-M   'P 1'
#
loop_
_entity.id
_entity.type
_entity.pdbx_description
1 polymer ?
#
loop_
_entity_poly.entity_id
_entity_poly.type
_entity_poly.pdbx_seq_one_letter_code
_entity_poly.pdbx_strand_id
1 'polypeptide(L)'
;QTPVIVMTDHALATSYFTVNKFDLSRVSIDRGDLFCTKDTSEAAGYRRHKVTSSGVSPRAFPLQCEGILVCTDSDEHDEAGHLTEDAETRVAMVRKRMRKCDGLKRDVLQPVRYGAEASDTLLIGWGSTMGALCEAVDIMVAQGTSVGALHLGQVWPFPVETVADAIRKARRVFVVENNATGQLA
;
A
#
# COMPACT_ATOMS: atom_id res chain seq x y z
N GLN A 1 4.62 -6.23 -7.48
CA GLN A 1 3.73 -7.31 -7.95
C GLN A 1 2.57 -7.54 -6.96
N THR A 2 1.85 -6.49 -6.62
CA THR A 2 0.64 -6.53 -5.79
C THR A 2 -0.43 -5.65 -6.43
N PRO A 3 -1.72 -5.91 -6.20
CA PRO A 3 -2.77 -4.96 -6.56
C PRO A 3 -2.58 -3.66 -5.77
N VAL A 4 -2.98 -2.55 -6.38
CA VAL A 4 -3.09 -1.24 -5.74
C VAL A 4 -4.55 -0.83 -5.81
N ILE A 5 -5.14 -0.50 -4.67
CA ILE A 5 -6.52 -0.05 -4.56
C ILE A 5 -6.48 1.43 -4.16
N VAL A 6 -6.98 2.29 -5.03
CA VAL A 6 -7.15 3.71 -4.75
C VAL A 6 -8.60 3.91 -4.27
N MET A 7 -8.73 4.37 -3.05
CA MET A 7 -10.03 4.67 -2.45
C MET A 7 -10.35 6.15 -2.56
N THR A 8 -11.59 6.47 -2.81
CA THR A 8 -12.11 7.83 -2.80
C THR A 8 -13.47 7.86 -2.11
N ASP A 9 -13.90 9.01 -1.67
CA ASP A 9 -15.22 9.23 -1.09
C ASP A 9 -16.03 10.23 -1.92
N HIS A 10 -17.26 10.48 -1.48
CA HIS A 10 -18.16 11.38 -2.17
C HIS A 10 -17.61 12.82 -2.24
N ALA A 11 -16.96 13.30 -1.18
CA ALA A 11 -16.38 14.64 -1.15
C ALA A 11 -15.30 14.81 -2.22
N LEU A 12 -14.38 13.86 -2.34
CA LEU A 12 -13.34 13.87 -3.37
C LEU A 12 -13.92 13.66 -4.77
N ALA A 13 -14.89 12.75 -4.92
CA ALA A 13 -15.47 12.43 -6.22
C ALA A 13 -16.29 13.57 -6.83
N THR A 14 -16.84 14.47 -6.02
CA THR A 14 -17.66 15.62 -6.45
C THR A 14 -16.96 16.97 -6.37
N SER A 15 -15.73 17.00 -5.83
CA SER A 15 -14.95 18.24 -5.72
C SER A 15 -14.17 18.56 -6.98
N TYR A 16 -14.02 19.85 -7.25
CA TYR A 16 -13.22 20.38 -8.36
C TYR A 16 -12.10 21.24 -7.81
N PHE A 17 -10.86 20.89 -8.17
CA PHE A 17 -9.68 21.63 -7.73
C PHE A 17 -8.83 22.04 -8.93
N THR A 18 -8.27 23.24 -8.88
CA THR A 18 -7.20 23.63 -9.80
C THR A 18 -5.89 23.00 -9.33
N VAL A 19 -5.28 22.21 -10.18
CA VAL A 19 -4.01 21.57 -9.91
C VAL A 19 -2.97 21.92 -10.97
N ASN A 20 -1.71 21.92 -10.61
CA ASN A 20 -0.62 22.04 -11.57
C ASN A 20 -0.59 20.80 -12.48
N LYS A 21 -0.09 20.98 -13.71
CA LYS A 21 0.15 19.85 -14.61
C LYS A 21 1.06 18.83 -13.94
N PHE A 22 0.67 17.56 -14.00
CA PHE A 22 1.50 16.48 -13.46
C PHE A 22 2.85 16.41 -14.17
N ASP A 23 3.91 16.43 -13.40
CA ASP A 23 5.28 16.22 -13.92
C ASP A 23 5.55 14.70 -14.01
N LEU A 24 5.31 14.15 -15.19
CA LEU A 24 5.54 12.74 -15.45
C LEU A 24 7.02 12.39 -15.71
N SER A 25 7.90 13.39 -15.86
CA SER A 25 9.34 13.15 -16.05
C SER A 25 9.99 12.48 -14.83
N ARG A 26 9.39 12.62 -13.67
CA ARG A 26 9.83 12.03 -12.40
C ARG A 26 9.26 10.63 -12.13
N VAL A 27 8.40 10.14 -13.02
CA VAL A 27 7.78 8.82 -12.87
C VAL A 27 8.67 7.77 -13.50
N SER A 28 9.16 6.84 -12.69
CA SER A 28 9.85 5.63 -13.14
C SER A 28 8.92 4.43 -12.99
N ILE A 29 8.75 3.68 -14.07
CA ILE A 29 7.94 2.46 -14.06
C ILE A 29 8.87 1.28 -13.76
N ASP A 30 8.88 0.83 -12.52
CA ASP A 30 9.52 -0.42 -12.14
C ASP A 30 8.61 -1.60 -12.48
N ARG A 31 9.05 -2.46 -13.38
CA ARG A 31 8.31 -3.65 -13.81
C ARG A 31 8.64 -4.90 -12.97
N GLY A 32 9.48 -4.75 -11.97
CA GLY A 32 9.93 -5.82 -11.09
C GLY A 32 10.98 -6.74 -11.74
N ASP A 33 11.10 -7.94 -11.20
CA ASP A 33 12.04 -8.95 -11.68
C ASP A 33 11.56 -9.52 -13.02
N LEU A 34 12.11 -9.01 -14.11
CA LEU A 34 11.79 -9.46 -15.47
C LEU A 34 12.67 -10.65 -15.85
N PHE A 35 12.05 -11.68 -16.39
CA PHE A 35 12.72 -12.88 -16.89
C PHE A 35 12.58 -12.96 -18.40
N CYS A 36 13.70 -13.12 -19.08
CA CYS A 36 13.76 -13.49 -20.49
C CYS A 36 15.09 -14.19 -20.78
N THR A 37 15.06 -15.26 -21.50
CA THR A 37 16.24 -16.05 -21.86
C THR A 37 16.13 -16.54 -23.31
N LYS A 38 17.30 -16.81 -23.92
CA LYS A 38 17.41 -17.51 -25.20
C LYS A 38 17.75 -19.00 -25.00
N ASP A 39 18.03 -19.42 -23.78
CA ASP A 39 18.31 -20.80 -23.44
C ASP A 39 16.98 -21.56 -23.27
N THR A 40 16.81 -22.60 -24.11
CA THR A 40 15.58 -23.40 -24.11
C THR A 40 15.39 -24.20 -22.82
N SER A 41 16.46 -24.58 -22.14
CA SER A 41 16.39 -25.29 -20.86
C SER A 41 15.96 -24.38 -19.73
N GLU A 42 16.46 -23.15 -19.68
CA GLU A 42 16.01 -22.14 -18.75
C GLU A 42 14.56 -21.72 -19.01
N ALA A 43 14.18 -21.58 -20.28
CA ALA A 43 12.80 -21.27 -20.67
C ALA A 43 11.82 -22.36 -20.20
N ALA A 44 12.16 -23.63 -20.38
CA ALA A 44 11.37 -24.76 -19.90
C ALA A 44 11.28 -24.82 -18.37
N GLY A 45 12.30 -24.33 -17.67
CA GLY A 45 12.34 -24.22 -16.21
C GLY A 45 11.60 -23.02 -15.63
N TYR A 46 11.08 -22.12 -16.47
CA TYR A 46 10.38 -20.94 -15.99
C TYR A 46 9.11 -21.28 -15.21
N ARG A 47 8.92 -20.59 -14.07
CA ARG A 47 7.74 -20.72 -13.22
C ARG A 47 7.21 -19.32 -12.89
N ARG A 48 6.01 -19.01 -13.43
CA ARG A 48 5.40 -17.69 -13.26
C ARG A 48 5.19 -17.32 -11.80
N HIS A 49 4.90 -18.30 -10.97
CA HIS A 49 4.59 -18.12 -9.56
C HIS A 49 5.64 -18.70 -8.63
N LYS A 50 6.88 -18.83 -9.11
CA LYS A 50 8.03 -19.36 -8.35
C LYS A 50 8.04 -18.82 -6.91
N VAL A 51 8.20 -19.72 -5.94
CA VAL A 51 8.37 -19.37 -4.54
C VAL A 51 9.78 -18.81 -4.33
N THR A 52 9.87 -17.57 -3.87
CA THR A 52 11.12 -16.84 -3.67
C THR A 52 11.23 -16.35 -2.24
N SER A 53 12.43 -15.98 -1.81
CA SER A 53 12.67 -15.39 -0.48
C SER A 53 11.95 -14.05 -0.29
N SER A 54 11.88 -13.21 -1.33
CA SER A 54 11.17 -11.92 -1.31
C SER A 54 9.66 -12.03 -1.47
N GLY A 55 9.15 -13.17 -1.96
CA GLY A 55 7.77 -13.34 -2.39
C GLY A 55 7.46 -12.77 -3.78
N VAL A 56 8.42 -12.05 -4.40
CA VAL A 56 8.30 -11.53 -5.77
C VAL A 56 8.81 -12.59 -6.74
N SER A 57 7.94 -13.03 -7.65
CA SER A 57 8.30 -14.04 -8.64
C SER A 57 8.85 -13.40 -9.91
N PRO A 58 9.81 -14.03 -10.60
CA PRO A 58 10.25 -13.57 -11.91
C PRO A 58 9.07 -13.55 -12.89
N ARG A 59 9.00 -12.49 -13.71
CA ARG A 59 7.89 -12.26 -14.62
C ARG A 59 8.35 -12.18 -16.06
N ALA A 60 7.91 -13.13 -16.88
CA ALA A 60 8.01 -13.03 -18.33
C ALA A 60 6.73 -12.42 -18.89
N PHE A 61 6.84 -11.64 -19.96
CA PHE A 61 5.69 -11.22 -20.73
C PHE A 61 5.38 -12.27 -21.79
N PRO A 62 4.10 -12.59 -22.02
CA PRO A 62 3.71 -13.48 -23.11
C PRO A 62 4.28 -13.00 -24.45
N LEU A 63 4.77 -13.92 -25.25
CA LEU A 63 5.35 -13.69 -26.58
C LEU A 63 6.67 -12.88 -26.61
N GLN A 64 7.16 -12.42 -25.49
CA GLN A 64 8.43 -11.67 -25.44
C GLN A 64 9.66 -12.58 -25.59
N CYS A 65 9.57 -13.80 -25.08
CA CYS A 65 10.66 -14.78 -25.12
C CYS A 65 10.14 -16.12 -25.66
N GLU A 66 10.89 -16.70 -26.60
CA GLU A 66 10.56 -17.97 -27.20
C GLU A 66 10.60 -19.11 -26.15
N GLY A 67 9.71 -20.07 -26.26
CA GLY A 67 9.66 -21.25 -25.38
C GLY A 67 9.13 -21.01 -23.97
N ILE A 68 8.75 -19.79 -23.61
CA ILE A 68 8.19 -19.47 -22.30
C ILE A 68 6.66 -19.56 -22.35
N LEU A 69 6.10 -20.43 -21.52
CA LEU A 69 4.68 -20.47 -21.25
C LEU A 69 4.36 -19.69 -19.98
N VAL A 70 3.46 -18.70 -20.09
CA VAL A 70 2.91 -17.97 -18.93
C VAL A 70 1.51 -18.50 -18.67
N CYS A 71 1.37 -19.24 -17.59
CA CYS A 71 0.08 -19.77 -17.13
C CYS A 71 -0.30 -19.11 -15.80
N THR A 72 -1.58 -18.85 -15.62
CA THR A 72 -2.16 -18.38 -14.34
C THR A 72 -3.61 -18.83 -14.28
N ASP A 73 -4.07 -19.11 -13.09
CA ASP A 73 -5.45 -19.50 -12.82
C ASP A 73 -6.12 -18.51 -11.87
N SER A 74 -7.46 -18.55 -11.81
CA SER A 74 -8.27 -17.70 -10.93
C SER A 74 -8.29 -18.19 -9.48
N ASP A 75 -8.10 -19.50 -9.29
CA ASP A 75 -8.09 -20.14 -7.99
C ASP A 75 -6.66 -20.29 -7.42
N GLU A 76 -6.47 -21.17 -6.44
CA GLU A 76 -5.12 -21.44 -5.97
C GLU A 76 -4.34 -22.23 -7.02
N HIS A 77 -3.06 -21.89 -7.17
CA HIS A 77 -2.22 -22.43 -8.23
C HIS A 77 -0.82 -22.77 -7.68
N ASP A 78 -0.16 -23.68 -8.37
CA ASP A 78 1.22 -24.04 -8.11
C ASP A 78 2.22 -23.01 -8.67
N GLU A 79 3.51 -23.28 -8.58
CA GLU A 79 4.55 -22.40 -9.11
C GLU A 79 4.50 -22.25 -10.64
N ALA A 80 3.97 -23.21 -11.36
CA ALA A 80 3.81 -23.16 -12.81
C ALA A 80 2.55 -22.39 -13.24
N GLY A 81 1.59 -22.23 -12.34
CA GLY A 81 0.31 -21.56 -12.59
C GLY A 81 -0.85 -22.51 -12.85
N HIS A 82 -0.66 -23.82 -12.59
CA HIS A 82 -1.73 -24.79 -12.70
C HIS A 82 -2.57 -24.80 -11.43
N LEU A 83 -3.87 -24.93 -11.59
CA LEU A 83 -4.82 -25.05 -10.49
C LEU A 83 -4.43 -26.22 -9.56
N THR A 84 -4.57 -26.00 -8.27
CA THR A 84 -4.32 -27.01 -7.24
C THR A 84 -5.24 -26.83 -6.05
N GLU A 85 -5.69 -27.96 -5.48
CA GLU A 85 -6.42 -28.02 -4.21
C GLU A 85 -5.53 -28.55 -3.07
N ASP A 86 -4.23 -28.75 -3.34
CA ASP A 86 -3.30 -29.25 -2.35
C ASP A 86 -3.05 -28.26 -1.21
N ALA A 87 -3.25 -28.70 0.03
CA ALA A 87 -3.15 -27.87 1.20
C ALA A 87 -1.72 -27.35 1.47
N GLU A 88 -0.69 -28.14 1.17
CA GLU A 88 0.70 -27.73 1.39
C GLU A 88 1.10 -26.66 0.39
N THR A 89 0.73 -26.81 -0.88
CA THR A 89 0.93 -25.79 -1.92
C THR A 89 0.20 -24.52 -1.56
N ARG A 90 -1.05 -24.60 -1.10
CA ARG A 90 -1.80 -23.43 -0.62
C ARG A 90 -1.06 -22.67 0.47
N VAL A 91 -0.59 -23.37 1.49
CA VAL A 91 0.14 -22.75 2.60
C VAL A 91 1.43 -22.09 2.09
N ALA A 92 2.18 -22.76 1.21
CA ALA A 92 3.41 -22.22 0.63
C ALA A 92 3.14 -20.94 -0.18
N MET A 93 2.08 -20.91 -1.00
CA MET A 93 1.70 -19.76 -1.81
C MET A 93 1.18 -18.60 -0.98
N VAL A 94 0.40 -18.86 0.08
CA VAL A 94 -0.03 -17.80 1.00
C VAL A 94 1.18 -17.19 1.71
N ARG A 95 2.09 -18.01 2.25
CA ARG A 95 3.32 -17.53 2.90
C ARG A 95 4.20 -16.73 1.93
N LYS A 96 4.32 -17.17 0.69
CA LYS A 96 5.02 -16.43 -0.35
C LYS A 96 4.41 -15.05 -0.58
N ARG A 97 3.09 -14.97 -0.75
CA ARG A 97 2.37 -13.71 -0.96
C ARG A 97 2.53 -12.77 0.23
N MET A 98 2.48 -13.28 1.45
CA MET A 98 2.65 -12.49 2.67
C MET A 98 4.07 -11.90 2.79
N ARG A 99 5.11 -12.61 2.35
CA ARG A 99 6.49 -12.08 2.37
C ARG A 99 6.66 -10.77 1.56
N LYS A 100 5.80 -10.51 0.58
CA LYS A 100 5.82 -9.23 -0.15
C LYS A 100 5.56 -8.04 0.76
N CYS A 101 4.77 -8.24 1.82
CA CYS A 101 4.46 -7.17 2.78
C CYS A 101 5.72 -6.62 3.45
N ASP A 102 6.75 -7.45 3.65
CA ASP A 102 8.02 -7.00 4.25
C ASP A 102 8.79 -6.05 3.32
N GLY A 103 8.72 -6.29 2.02
CA GLY A 103 9.23 -5.36 1.01
C GLY A 103 8.42 -4.07 0.95
N LEU A 104 7.09 -4.17 0.96
CA LEU A 104 6.18 -3.04 0.88
C LEU A 104 6.29 -2.06 2.07
N LYS A 105 6.68 -2.53 3.25
CA LYS A 105 6.87 -1.66 4.43
C LYS A 105 7.85 -0.51 4.16
N ARG A 106 8.82 -0.69 3.26
CA ARG A 106 9.79 0.35 2.89
C ARG A 106 9.23 1.41 1.96
N ASP A 107 8.17 1.07 1.24
CA ASP A 107 7.54 1.92 0.23
C ASP A 107 6.22 2.57 0.74
N VAL A 108 5.88 2.34 2.02
CA VAL A 108 4.69 2.92 2.64
C VAL A 108 4.80 4.43 2.70
N LEU A 109 3.77 5.11 2.18
CA LEU A 109 3.66 6.56 2.33
C LEU A 109 3.54 6.90 3.81
N GLN A 110 4.47 7.73 4.29
CA GLN A 110 4.43 8.16 5.68
C GLN A 110 3.27 9.12 5.91
N PRO A 111 2.61 9.03 7.08
CA PRO A 111 1.55 9.96 7.45
C PRO A 111 2.05 11.41 7.44
N VAL A 112 1.19 12.32 7.01
CA VAL A 112 1.46 13.75 7.01
C VAL A 112 1.07 14.32 8.37
N ARG A 113 2.01 15.01 9.02
CA ARG A 113 1.73 15.72 10.27
C ARG A 113 1.36 17.16 9.98
N TYR A 114 0.40 17.68 10.75
CA TYR A 114 0.00 19.09 10.75
C TYR A 114 -0.03 19.64 12.18
N GLY A 115 0.45 20.87 12.39
CA GLY A 115 0.58 21.47 13.71
C GLY A 115 1.84 20.99 14.46
N ALA A 116 1.80 20.99 15.78
CA ALA A 116 2.94 20.66 16.63
C ALA A 116 3.34 19.18 16.51
N GLU A 117 4.64 18.92 16.57
CA GLU A 117 5.16 17.55 16.54
C GLU A 117 4.77 16.74 17.80
N ALA A 118 4.80 17.40 18.95
CA ALA A 118 4.30 16.87 20.21
C ALA A 118 3.16 17.75 20.70
N SER A 119 2.03 17.15 21.00
CA SER A 119 0.83 17.86 21.46
C SER A 119 0.06 17.01 22.46
N ASP A 120 -0.65 17.66 23.38
CA ASP A 120 -1.49 16.97 24.35
C ASP A 120 -2.63 16.19 23.68
N THR A 121 -3.13 16.73 22.57
CA THR A 121 -4.21 16.13 21.79
C THR A 121 -3.73 15.84 20.37
N LEU A 122 -3.92 14.61 19.92
CA LEU A 122 -3.64 14.16 18.57
C LEU A 122 -4.93 13.78 17.86
N LEU A 123 -5.16 14.40 16.70
CA LEU A 123 -6.24 14.04 15.79
C LEU A 123 -5.66 13.14 14.70
N ILE A 124 -6.21 11.95 14.49
CA ILE A 124 -5.80 11.05 13.42
C ILE A 124 -6.94 10.93 12.42
N GLY A 125 -6.63 11.09 11.14
CA GLY A 125 -7.63 10.91 10.09
C GLY A 125 -7.00 10.42 8.79
N TRP A 126 -7.84 10.17 7.80
CA TRP A 126 -7.44 9.65 6.50
C TRP A 126 -8.36 10.15 5.38
N GLY A 127 -7.91 9.99 4.13
CA GLY A 127 -8.72 10.36 2.96
C GLY A 127 -9.09 11.84 2.92
N SER A 128 -10.35 12.16 2.71
CA SER A 128 -10.85 13.54 2.57
C SER A 128 -10.92 14.34 3.88
N THR A 129 -10.58 13.75 5.02
CA THR A 129 -10.63 14.44 6.31
C THR A 129 -9.50 15.46 6.50
N MET A 130 -8.47 15.49 5.64
CA MET A 130 -7.27 16.33 5.80
C MET A 130 -7.60 17.82 6.00
N GLY A 131 -8.46 18.37 5.15
CA GLY A 131 -8.83 19.80 5.24
C GLY A 131 -9.50 20.14 6.58
N ALA A 132 -10.46 19.32 6.99
CA ALA A 132 -11.17 19.51 8.25
C ALA A 132 -10.24 19.37 9.47
N LEU A 133 -9.28 18.44 9.41
CA LEU A 133 -8.27 18.27 10.46
C LEU A 133 -7.37 19.50 10.59
N CYS A 134 -6.89 20.06 9.47
CA CYS A 134 -6.05 21.27 9.47
C CYS A 134 -6.81 22.45 10.06
N GLU A 135 -8.04 22.69 9.61
CA GLU A 135 -8.88 23.78 10.13
C GLU A 135 -9.16 23.62 11.63
N ALA A 136 -9.49 22.41 12.07
CA ALA A 136 -9.72 22.13 13.48
C ALA A 136 -8.47 22.40 14.34
N VAL A 137 -7.29 22.01 13.87
CA VAL A 137 -6.01 22.30 14.55
C VAL A 137 -5.80 23.79 14.65
N ASP A 138 -5.98 24.56 13.56
CA ASP A 138 -5.78 26.01 13.55
C ASP A 138 -6.72 26.71 14.54
N ILE A 139 -8.00 26.35 14.55
CA ILE A 139 -9.00 26.92 15.48
C ILE A 139 -8.63 26.60 16.93
N MET A 140 -8.28 25.35 17.24
CA MET A 140 -7.97 24.91 18.60
C MET A 140 -6.65 25.54 19.11
N VAL A 141 -5.64 25.67 18.26
CA VAL A 141 -4.38 26.34 18.59
C VAL A 141 -4.63 27.83 18.88
N ALA A 142 -5.45 28.51 18.07
CA ALA A 142 -5.82 29.92 18.32
C ALA A 142 -6.57 30.09 19.65
N GLN A 143 -7.22 29.05 20.17
CA GLN A 143 -7.87 29.01 21.48
C GLN A 143 -6.91 28.60 22.63
N GLY A 144 -5.63 28.40 22.34
CA GLY A 144 -4.62 28.03 23.34
C GLY A 144 -4.55 26.53 23.65
N THR A 145 -5.15 25.66 22.81
CA THR A 145 -5.13 24.23 23.00
C THR A 145 -3.88 23.62 22.34
N SER A 146 -3.18 22.73 23.06
CA SER A 146 -2.08 21.93 22.50
C SER A 146 -2.65 20.77 21.68
N VAL A 147 -2.68 20.93 20.35
CA VAL A 147 -3.24 19.96 19.41
C VAL A 147 -2.40 19.86 18.15
N GLY A 148 -2.34 18.65 17.59
CA GLY A 148 -1.77 18.38 16.28
C GLY A 148 -2.58 17.30 15.57
N ALA A 149 -2.37 17.16 14.27
CA ALA A 149 -3.01 16.14 13.47
C ALA A 149 -1.99 15.23 12.78
N LEU A 150 -2.39 13.98 12.54
CA LEU A 150 -1.69 12.99 11.75
C LEU A 150 -2.64 12.45 10.69
N HIS A 151 -2.33 12.68 9.43
CA HIS A 151 -3.18 12.26 8.31
C HIS A 151 -2.54 11.12 7.53
N LEU A 152 -3.30 10.04 7.33
CA LEU A 152 -2.88 8.89 6.55
C LEU A 152 -3.37 9.01 5.10
N GLY A 153 -2.43 9.16 4.17
CA GLY A 153 -2.70 9.06 2.73
C GLY A 153 -2.74 7.61 2.25
N GLN A 154 -2.20 6.69 3.05
CA GLN A 154 -2.19 5.26 2.79
C GLN A 154 -2.53 4.52 4.09
N VAL A 155 -3.54 3.62 4.01
CA VAL A 155 -4.02 2.84 5.17
C VAL A 155 -3.56 1.39 5.15
N TRP A 156 -3.04 0.91 4.02
CA TRP A 156 -2.50 -0.43 3.91
C TRP A 156 -1.32 -0.52 2.92
N PRO A 157 -0.17 -1.11 3.27
CA PRO A 157 0.21 -1.55 4.64
C PRO A 157 0.19 -0.38 5.63
N PHE A 158 -0.23 -0.65 6.87
CA PHE A 158 -0.37 0.40 7.88
C PHE A 158 1.00 0.85 8.41
N PRO A 159 1.27 2.16 8.55
CA PRO A 159 2.53 2.70 9.04
C PRO A 159 2.62 2.63 10.58
N VAL A 160 2.66 1.41 11.12
CA VAL A 160 2.53 1.11 12.55
C VAL A 160 3.49 1.91 13.41
N GLU A 161 4.77 1.96 13.04
CA GLU A 161 5.81 2.58 13.86
C GLU A 161 5.58 4.08 14.01
N THR A 162 5.29 4.77 12.89
CA THR A 162 5.05 6.22 12.88
C THR A 162 3.79 6.59 13.66
N VAL A 163 2.71 5.82 13.48
CA VAL A 163 1.43 6.07 14.18
C VAL A 163 1.58 5.76 15.66
N ALA A 164 2.19 4.64 16.04
CA ALA A 164 2.41 4.28 17.43
C ALA A 164 3.31 5.29 18.16
N ASP A 165 4.34 5.82 17.49
CA ASP A 165 5.18 6.87 18.07
C ASP A 165 4.40 8.16 18.31
N ALA A 166 3.55 8.55 17.37
CA ALA A 166 2.69 9.73 17.52
C ALA A 166 1.68 9.58 18.65
N ILE A 167 1.07 8.39 18.79
CA ILE A 167 0.12 8.10 19.87
C ILE A 167 0.81 8.16 21.24
N ARG A 168 2.01 7.60 21.37
CA ARG A 168 2.77 7.62 22.65
C ARG A 168 3.11 9.02 23.14
N LYS A 169 3.24 9.99 22.23
CA LYS A 169 3.57 11.39 22.55
C LYS A 169 2.35 12.23 22.95
N ALA A 170 1.14 11.72 22.76
CA ALA A 170 -0.10 12.44 23.06
C ALA A 170 -0.77 11.90 24.34
N ARG A 171 -1.45 12.79 25.07
CA ARG A 171 -2.28 12.42 26.24
C ARG A 171 -3.68 11.95 25.83
N ARG A 172 -4.20 12.49 24.72
CA ARG A 172 -5.52 12.19 24.17
C ARG A 172 -5.40 11.99 22.68
N VAL A 173 -6.04 10.97 22.17
CA VAL A 173 -6.07 10.64 20.74
C VAL A 173 -7.51 10.54 20.30
N PHE A 174 -7.84 11.18 19.18
CA PHE A 174 -9.13 11.10 18.54
C PHE A 174 -8.93 10.63 17.09
N VAL A 175 -9.64 9.58 16.70
CA VAL A 175 -9.71 9.15 15.30
C VAL A 175 -10.94 9.80 14.67
N VAL A 176 -10.71 10.54 13.59
CA VAL A 176 -11.74 11.33 12.89
C VAL A 176 -12.03 10.67 11.55
N GLU A 177 -13.24 10.17 11.40
CA GLU A 177 -13.67 9.42 10.23
C GLU A 177 -15.07 9.83 9.75
N ASN A 178 -15.29 9.74 8.45
CA ASN A 178 -16.60 10.00 7.83
C ASN A 178 -17.51 8.77 7.78
N ASN A 179 -16.99 7.59 8.15
CA ASN A 179 -17.77 6.37 8.17
C ASN A 179 -18.46 6.17 9.53
N ALA A 180 -19.57 5.43 9.54
CA ALA A 180 -20.39 5.22 10.73
C ALA A 180 -19.80 4.20 11.72
N THR A 181 -18.82 3.42 11.31
CA THR A 181 -18.32 2.27 12.08
C THR A 181 -16.93 2.45 12.67
N GLY A 182 -16.24 3.56 12.35
CA GLY A 182 -14.88 3.82 12.85
C GLY A 182 -13.89 2.75 12.37
N GLN A 183 -13.73 2.61 11.06
CA GLN A 183 -12.98 1.51 10.46
C GLN A 183 -11.46 1.62 10.63
N LEU A 184 -10.95 2.80 10.94
CA LEU A 184 -9.54 3.04 11.20
C LEU A 184 -9.20 2.91 12.70
N ALA A 185 -10.17 3.17 13.57
CA ALA A 185 -10.01 3.23 15.03
C ALA A 185 -9.70 1.86 15.68
#